data_a7bd48697d6091c46d73f9a9885ae5a0
#
_entry.id   a7bd48697d6091c46d73f9a9885ae5a0
#
_cell.length_a   1.000
_cell.length_b   1.000
_cell.length_c   1.000
_cell.angle_alpha   90.00
_cell.angle_beta   90.00
_cell.angle_gamma   90.00
#
_symmetry.space_group_name_H-M   'P 1'
#
loop_
_entity.id
_entity.type
_entity.pdbx_description
1 polymer ?
#
loop_
_entity_poly.entity_id
_entity_poly.type
_entity_poly.pdbx_seq_one_letter_code
_entity_poly.pdbx_strand_id
1 'polypeptide(L)'
;MKRMLSGIKPTGRVTLGNYIGAIKPFVQFQNEYEMIIFVANLHSMTIYQEPKDLRKNTKDLIALYIAAGLDPEQVTLFLQSDVLEHAQLGWYLGCMVSMGELSRMTQYKDKASKLKKDESIGAGIFNYPSLMNADILLYDPDYVP
;
A
#
# COMPACT_ATOMS: atom_id res chain seq x y z
N MET A 1 16.30 -10.91 13.72
CA MET A 1 16.51 -10.15 12.46
C MET A 1 15.63 -8.91 12.57
N LYS A 2 16.03 -7.76 12.03
CA LYS A 2 15.18 -6.58 12.02
C LYS A 2 14.10 -6.74 10.96
N ARG A 3 12.90 -6.19 11.24
CA ARG A 3 11.74 -6.31 10.35
C ARG A 3 11.62 -5.12 9.42
N MET A 4 11.38 -5.39 8.15
CA MET A 4 11.13 -4.38 7.12
C MET A 4 9.75 -4.63 6.51
N LEU A 5 8.89 -3.61 6.52
CA LEU A 5 7.56 -3.65 5.94
C LEU A 5 7.49 -2.73 4.73
N SER A 6 6.94 -3.20 3.63
CA SER A 6 6.63 -2.35 2.50
C SER A 6 5.41 -2.83 1.73
N GLY A 7 4.80 -1.94 0.96
CA GLY A 7 3.66 -2.26 0.13
C GLY A 7 3.58 -1.41 -1.12
N ILE A 8 3.26 -2.02 -2.25
CA ILE A 8 3.04 -1.31 -3.52
C ILE A 8 1.60 -1.48 -3.96
N LYS A 9 1.02 -0.37 -4.43
CA LYS A 9 -0.32 -0.38 -5.01
C LYS A 9 -0.31 -1.02 -6.39
N PRO A 10 -1.21 -1.96 -6.72
CA PRO A 10 -1.33 -2.54 -8.04
C PRO A 10 -2.09 -1.61 -9.00
N THR A 11 -1.58 -0.39 -9.20
CA THR A 11 -2.21 0.64 -10.05
C THR A 11 -1.48 0.81 -11.36
N GLY A 12 -1.86 0.02 -12.37
CA GLY A 12 -1.31 0.12 -13.72
C GLY A 12 0.07 -0.51 -13.89
N ARG A 13 0.80 -0.07 -14.91
CA ARG A 13 2.14 -0.61 -15.22
C ARG A 13 3.17 -0.09 -14.23
N VAL A 14 3.96 -1.00 -13.68
CA VAL A 14 5.12 -0.64 -12.87
C VAL A 14 6.13 0.11 -13.73
N THR A 15 6.56 1.26 -13.25
CA THR A 15 7.56 2.10 -13.93
C THR A 15 8.98 1.68 -13.55
N LEU A 16 9.96 2.11 -14.33
CA LEU A 16 11.38 1.93 -13.99
C LEU A 16 11.71 2.55 -12.62
N GLY A 17 11.06 3.66 -12.27
CA GLY A 17 11.20 4.31 -10.95
C GLY A 17 10.71 3.41 -9.81
N ASN A 18 9.58 2.72 -9.98
CA ASN A 18 9.10 1.75 -8.99
C ASN A 18 10.03 0.55 -8.86
N TYR A 19 10.58 0.09 -9.99
CA TYR A 19 11.54 -1.02 -9.97
C TYR A 19 12.81 -0.64 -9.20
N ILE A 20 13.43 0.49 -9.53
CA ILE A 20 14.68 0.95 -8.89
C ILE A 20 14.45 1.36 -7.43
N GLY A 21 13.34 2.08 -7.16
CA GLY A 21 13.07 2.66 -5.85
C GLY A 21 12.48 1.70 -4.81
N ALA A 22 11.88 0.58 -5.26
CA ALA A 22 11.25 -0.35 -4.33
C ALA A 22 11.62 -1.82 -4.62
N ILE A 23 11.33 -2.35 -5.81
CA ILE A 23 11.44 -3.80 -6.07
C ILE A 23 12.90 -4.26 -5.97
N LYS A 24 13.84 -3.53 -6.59
CA LYS A 24 15.26 -3.85 -6.52
C LYS A 24 15.80 -3.84 -5.08
N PRO A 25 15.53 -2.83 -4.22
CA PRO A 25 15.84 -2.89 -2.80
C PRO A 25 15.25 -4.10 -2.07
N PHE A 26 14.00 -4.51 -2.36
CA PHE A 26 13.40 -5.68 -1.72
C PHE A 26 14.24 -6.95 -2.02
N VAL A 27 14.61 -7.16 -3.27
CA VAL A 27 15.46 -8.30 -3.66
C VAL A 27 16.85 -8.24 -3.01
N GLN A 28 17.42 -7.04 -2.87
CA GLN A 28 18.73 -6.88 -2.24
C GLN A 28 18.71 -7.18 -0.73
N PHE A 29 17.65 -6.79 -0.05
CA PHE A 29 17.55 -6.86 1.41
C PHE A 29 16.86 -8.12 1.94
N GLN A 30 16.28 -8.97 1.08
CA GLN A 30 15.52 -10.15 1.49
C GLN A 30 16.29 -11.13 2.38
N ASN A 31 17.62 -11.17 2.30
CA ASN A 31 18.48 -12.03 3.12
C ASN A 31 18.96 -11.33 4.42
N GLU A 32 18.77 -10.02 4.55
CA GLU A 32 19.28 -9.22 5.67
C GLU A 32 18.18 -8.88 6.69
N TYR A 33 16.92 -8.87 6.24
CA TYR A 33 15.76 -8.47 7.03
C TYR A 33 14.67 -9.53 7.02
N GLU A 34 13.87 -9.58 8.08
CA GLU A 34 12.55 -10.22 8.05
C GLU A 34 11.64 -9.36 7.18
N MET A 35 11.52 -9.72 5.90
CA MET A 35 10.79 -8.91 4.91
C MET A 35 9.31 -9.27 4.91
N ILE A 36 8.47 -8.27 5.13
CA ILE A 36 7.02 -8.35 4.96
C ILE A 36 6.61 -7.41 3.83
N ILE A 37 6.14 -7.98 2.73
CA ILE A 37 5.75 -7.24 1.53
C ILE A 37 4.31 -7.55 1.21
N PHE A 38 3.49 -6.52 1.04
CA PHE A 38 2.10 -6.72 0.65
C PHE A 38 1.73 -5.94 -0.61
N VAL A 39 0.81 -6.50 -1.37
CA VAL A 39 0.16 -5.79 -2.47
C VAL A 39 -0.97 -4.96 -1.87
N ALA A 40 -0.82 -3.64 -1.92
CA ALA A 40 -1.71 -2.68 -1.28
C ALA A 40 -3.00 -2.45 -2.10
N ASN A 41 -3.79 -3.51 -2.29
CA ASN A 41 -4.98 -3.49 -3.12
C ASN A 41 -6.15 -2.70 -2.48
N LEU A 42 -6.28 -2.68 -1.16
CA LEU A 42 -7.27 -1.82 -0.48
C LEU A 42 -6.94 -0.33 -0.71
N HIS A 43 -5.68 0.06 -0.63
CA HIS A 43 -5.25 1.42 -0.97
C HIS A 43 -5.52 1.81 -2.42
N SER A 44 -5.55 0.84 -3.34
CA SER A 44 -5.88 1.09 -4.74
C SER A 44 -7.33 1.47 -4.93
N MET A 45 -8.23 0.98 -4.07
CA MET A 45 -9.66 1.26 -4.12
C MET A 45 -10.04 2.68 -3.70
N THR A 46 -9.09 3.46 -3.16
CA THR A 46 -9.31 4.89 -2.84
C THR A 46 -9.61 5.74 -4.07
N ILE A 47 -9.27 5.24 -5.25
CA ILE A 47 -9.66 5.77 -6.55
C ILE A 47 -10.36 4.65 -7.30
N TYR A 48 -11.43 4.96 -8.03
CA TYR A 48 -12.13 3.94 -8.79
C TYR A 48 -11.18 3.12 -9.68
N GLN A 49 -11.27 1.83 -9.57
CA GLN A 49 -10.56 0.85 -10.37
C GLN A 49 -11.57 -0.13 -10.95
N GLU A 50 -11.47 -0.39 -12.24
CA GLU A 50 -12.26 -1.47 -12.85
C GLU A 50 -11.85 -2.81 -12.18
N PRO A 51 -12.79 -3.60 -11.61
CA PRO A 51 -12.43 -4.81 -10.85
C PRO A 51 -11.58 -5.81 -11.63
N LYS A 52 -11.81 -5.92 -12.95
CA LYS A 52 -11.02 -6.78 -13.83
C LYS A 52 -9.56 -6.32 -13.91
N ASP A 53 -9.35 -5.01 -14.03
CA ASP A 53 -8.02 -4.43 -14.14
C ASP A 53 -7.28 -4.48 -12.81
N LEU A 54 -7.96 -4.23 -11.70
CA LEU A 54 -7.36 -4.37 -10.37
C LEU A 54 -6.87 -5.80 -10.12
N ARG A 55 -7.68 -6.82 -10.46
CA ARG A 55 -7.27 -8.23 -10.35
C ARG A 55 -6.08 -8.55 -11.25
N LYS A 56 -6.09 -8.06 -12.49
CA LYS A 56 -4.98 -8.25 -13.42
C LYS A 56 -3.70 -7.59 -12.91
N ASN A 57 -3.76 -6.33 -12.55
CA ASN A 57 -2.62 -5.56 -12.06
C ASN A 57 -2.02 -6.16 -10.77
N THR A 58 -2.87 -6.71 -9.89
CA THR A 58 -2.44 -7.44 -8.69
C THR A 58 -1.60 -8.65 -9.05
N LYS A 59 -2.07 -9.49 -9.99
CA LYS A 59 -1.33 -10.66 -10.45
C LYS A 59 -0.03 -10.28 -11.16
N ASP A 60 -0.09 -9.28 -12.03
CA ASP A 60 1.07 -8.78 -12.77
C ASP A 60 2.17 -8.25 -11.82
N LEU A 61 1.77 -7.56 -10.74
CA LEU A 61 2.72 -7.05 -9.75
C LEU A 61 3.40 -8.18 -8.96
N ILE A 62 2.65 -9.21 -8.54
CA ILE A 62 3.22 -10.37 -7.86
C ILE A 62 4.18 -11.12 -8.79
N ALA A 63 3.77 -11.36 -10.04
CA ALA A 63 4.62 -12.00 -11.04
C ALA A 63 5.92 -11.20 -11.27
N LEU A 64 5.83 -9.88 -11.28
CA LEU A 64 6.99 -9.00 -11.41
C LEU A 64 7.94 -9.09 -10.20
N TYR A 65 7.43 -9.18 -8.98
CA TYR A 65 8.26 -9.37 -7.78
C TYR A 65 9.10 -10.64 -7.91
N ILE A 66 8.46 -11.75 -8.26
CA ILE A 66 9.13 -13.06 -8.42
C ILE A 66 10.13 -13.00 -9.59
N ALA A 67 9.72 -12.44 -10.74
CA ALA A 67 10.59 -12.28 -11.90
C ALA A 67 11.81 -11.38 -11.64
N ALA A 68 11.69 -10.42 -10.74
CA ALA A 68 12.78 -9.55 -10.31
C ALA A 68 13.76 -10.24 -9.34
N GLY A 69 13.43 -11.45 -8.83
CA GLY A 69 14.27 -12.23 -7.94
C GLY A 69 13.86 -12.20 -6.47
N LEU A 70 12.65 -11.73 -6.16
CA LEU A 70 12.10 -11.88 -4.81
C LEU A 70 11.75 -13.34 -4.56
N ASP A 71 12.31 -13.92 -3.51
CA ASP A 71 12.11 -15.32 -3.14
C ASP A 71 10.95 -15.47 -2.16
N PRO A 72 9.80 -16.06 -2.58
CA PRO A 72 8.64 -16.21 -1.71
C PRO A 72 8.84 -17.17 -0.53
N GLU A 73 9.90 -17.98 -0.53
CA GLU A 73 10.26 -18.84 0.60
C GLU A 73 11.01 -18.06 1.70
N GLN A 74 11.57 -16.90 1.36
CA GLN A 74 12.33 -16.06 2.30
C GLN A 74 11.57 -14.83 2.79
N VAL A 75 10.56 -14.38 2.02
CA VAL A 75 9.80 -13.18 2.36
C VAL A 75 8.33 -13.52 2.60
N THR A 76 7.68 -12.81 3.51
CA THR A 76 6.23 -12.87 3.65
C THR A 76 5.60 -11.98 2.59
N LEU A 77 4.97 -12.59 1.57
CA LEU A 77 4.29 -11.88 0.48
C LEU A 77 2.80 -12.20 0.48
N PHE A 78 1.95 -11.17 0.57
CA PHE A 78 0.49 -11.35 0.64
C PHE A 78 -0.30 -10.19 0.04
N LEU A 79 -1.61 -10.37 -0.09
CA LEU A 79 -2.54 -9.29 -0.44
C LEU A 79 -3.04 -8.61 0.82
N GLN A 80 -3.03 -7.30 0.86
CA GLN A 80 -3.55 -6.52 1.99
C GLN A 80 -4.98 -6.93 2.37
N SER A 81 -5.84 -7.21 1.37
CA SER A 81 -7.22 -7.62 1.59
C SER A 81 -7.40 -9.01 2.20
N ASP A 82 -6.36 -9.87 2.18
CA ASP A 82 -6.45 -11.23 2.71
C ASP A 82 -6.26 -11.24 4.24
N VAL A 83 -5.74 -10.17 4.80
CA VAL A 83 -5.59 -9.93 6.24
C VAL A 83 -6.62 -8.88 6.67
N LEU A 84 -7.75 -9.33 7.21
CA LEU A 84 -8.90 -8.47 7.53
C LEU A 84 -8.59 -7.43 8.60
N GLU A 85 -7.61 -7.71 9.45
CA GLU A 85 -7.15 -6.85 10.53
C GLU A 85 -6.67 -5.48 10.03
N HIS A 86 -6.16 -5.37 8.81
CA HIS A 86 -5.82 -4.08 8.20
C HIS A 86 -7.02 -3.12 8.17
N ALA A 87 -8.16 -3.61 7.67
CA ALA A 87 -9.37 -2.82 7.60
C ALA A 87 -9.98 -2.59 8.98
N GLN A 88 -9.94 -3.61 9.85
CA GLN A 88 -10.48 -3.54 11.21
C GLN A 88 -9.71 -2.53 12.06
N LEU A 89 -8.39 -2.62 12.11
CA LEU A 89 -7.56 -1.65 12.83
C LEU A 89 -7.65 -0.26 12.20
N GLY A 90 -7.69 -0.18 10.86
CA GLY A 90 -7.91 1.07 10.14
C GLY A 90 -9.20 1.77 10.53
N TRP A 91 -10.28 1.01 10.78
CA TRP A 91 -11.53 1.55 11.31
C TRP A 91 -11.37 2.10 12.73
N TYR A 92 -10.73 1.35 13.64
CA TYR A 92 -10.50 1.83 15.02
C TYR A 92 -9.69 3.12 15.02
N LEU A 93 -8.61 3.18 14.26
CA LEU A 93 -7.78 4.39 14.14
C LEU A 93 -8.56 5.54 13.50
N GLY A 94 -9.40 5.25 12.51
CA GLY A 94 -10.28 6.24 11.87
C GLY A 94 -11.30 6.86 12.84
N CYS A 95 -11.74 6.10 13.85
CA CYS A 95 -12.62 6.63 14.92
C CYS A 95 -11.87 7.55 15.91
N MET A 96 -10.55 7.44 15.99
CA MET A 96 -9.73 8.21 16.95
C MET A 96 -9.17 9.50 16.34
N VAL A 97 -8.96 9.53 15.02
CA VAL A 97 -8.40 10.69 14.33
C VAL A 97 -9.48 11.74 14.03
N SER A 98 -9.14 13.01 14.16
CA SER A 98 -10.08 14.10 13.87
C SER A 98 -10.16 14.42 12.37
N MET A 99 -11.32 14.93 11.93
CA MET A 99 -11.50 15.46 10.56
C MET A 99 -10.48 16.55 10.22
N GLY A 100 -10.13 17.38 11.22
CA GLY A 100 -9.14 18.44 11.05
C GLY A 100 -7.73 17.92 10.80
N GLU A 101 -7.35 16.80 11.39
CA GLU A 101 -6.06 16.13 11.12
C GLU A 101 -6.04 15.54 9.73
N LEU A 102 -7.04 14.76 9.35
CA LEU A 102 -7.14 14.14 8.03
C LEU A 102 -7.15 15.20 6.90
N SER A 103 -7.85 16.31 7.09
CA SER A 103 -7.90 17.40 6.09
C SER A 103 -6.57 18.12 5.88
N ARG A 104 -5.65 18.05 6.83
CA ARG A 104 -4.31 18.64 6.73
C ARG A 104 -3.31 17.74 5.99
N MET A 105 -3.64 16.47 5.77
CA MET A 105 -2.75 15.50 5.10
C MET A 105 -2.44 15.93 3.66
N THR A 106 -1.14 15.90 3.32
CA THR A 106 -0.63 16.36 2.02
C THR A 106 -1.31 15.67 0.85
N GLN A 107 -1.49 14.36 0.94
CA GLN A 107 -2.09 13.58 -0.15
C GLN A 107 -3.57 13.90 -0.37
N TYR A 108 -4.32 14.21 0.70
CA TYR A 108 -5.68 14.71 0.55
C TYR A 108 -5.69 16.05 -0.19
N LYS A 109 -4.83 16.99 0.21
CA LYS A 109 -4.71 18.31 -0.43
C LYS A 109 -4.31 18.21 -1.90
N ASP A 110 -3.34 17.35 -2.22
CA ASP A 110 -2.89 17.13 -3.60
C ASP A 110 -4.00 16.56 -4.48
N LYS A 111 -4.81 15.63 -3.96
CA LYS A 111 -5.94 15.08 -4.68
C LYS A 111 -7.06 16.10 -4.81
N ALA A 112 -7.38 16.82 -3.73
CA ALA A 112 -8.39 17.86 -3.74
C ALA A 112 -8.07 18.98 -4.76
N SER A 113 -6.80 19.38 -4.84
CA SER A 113 -6.37 20.45 -5.76
C SER A 113 -6.42 20.08 -7.25
N LYS A 114 -6.40 18.77 -7.57
CA LYS A 114 -6.42 18.26 -8.94
C LYS A 114 -7.81 17.94 -9.48
N LEU A 115 -8.84 18.01 -8.63
CA LEU A 115 -10.21 17.75 -9.03
C LEU A 115 -10.78 18.86 -9.92
N LYS A 116 -11.53 18.46 -10.93
CA LYS A 116 -12.35 19.37 -11.72
C LYS A 116 -13.58 19.80 -10.90
N LYS A 117 -14.23 20.90 -11.35
CA LYS A 117 -15.30 21.59 -10.61
C LYS A 117 -16.49 20.72 -10.19
N ASP A 118 -16.68 19.55 -10.85
CA ASP A 118 -17.80 18.64 -10.61
C ASP A 118 -17.38 17.24 -10.12
N GLU A 119 -16.09 17.07 -9.77
CA GLU A 119 -15.58 15.80 -9.26
C GLU A 119 -15.57 15.80 -7.72
N SER A 120 -16.15 14.76 -7.12
CA SER A 120 -16.11 14.56 -5.67
C SER A 120 -14.91 13.74 -5.22
N ILE A 121 -14.34 14.09 -4.07
CA ILE A 121 -13.31 13.28 -3.44
C ILE A 121 -13.97 12.11 -2.73
N GLY A 122 -13.56 10.89 -3.06
CA GLY A 122 -14.01 9.70 -2.34
C GLY A 122 -13.54 9.70 -0.87
N ALA A 123 -14.38 9.27 0.04
CA ALA A 123 -14.05 9.15 1.47
C ALA A 123 -12.80 8.27 1.72
N GLY A 124 -12.52 7.33 0.84
CA GLY A 124 -11.32 6.49 0.90
C GLY A 124 -10.01 7.29 0.85
N ILE A 125 -9.93 8.36 0.03
CA ILE A 125 -8.75 9.24 -0.02
C ILE A 125 -8.61 10.04 1.29
N PHE A 126 -9.72 10.38 1.92
CA PHE A 126 -9.72 11.10 3.19
C PHE A 126 -9.25 10.20 4.34
N ASN A 127 -9.72 8.94 4.36
CA ASN A 127 -9.45 7.97 5.42
C ASN A 127 -8.21 7.10 5.21
N TYR A 128 -7.56 7.16 4.04
CA TYR A 128 -6.43 6.28 3.75
C TYR A 128 -5.27 6.36 4.77
N PRO A 129 -4.99 7.50 5.45
CA PRO A 129 -3.93 7.55 6.46
C PRO A 129 -4.19 6.62 7.64
N SER A 130 -5.46 6.43 8.03
CA SER A 130 -5.83 5.48 9.10
C SER A 130 -5.55 4.04 8.69
N LEU A 131 -5.82 3.66 7.43
CA LEU A 131 -5.48 2.35 6.89
C LEU A 131 -3.96 2.16 6.80
N MET A 132 -3.22 3.17 6.36
CA MET A 132 -1.75 3.10 6.28
C MET A 132 -1.11 2.94 7.68
N ASN A 133 -1.63 3.63 8.68
CA ASN A 133 -1.17 3.45 10.05
C ASN A 133 -1.47 2.04 10.56
N ALA A 134 -2.63 1.46 10.20
CA ALA A 134 -2.95 0.08 10.54
C ALA A 134 -1.99 -0.89 9.87
N ASP A 135 -1.64 -0.68 8.60
CA ASP A 135 -0.66 -1.50 7.87
C ASP A 135 0.68 -1.55 8.60
N ILE A 136 1.10 -0.44 9.18
CA ILE A 136 2.38 -0.37 9.89
C ILE A 136 2.27 -0.97 11.29
N LEU A 137 1.25 -0.57 12.07
CA LEU A 137 1.11 -0.97 13.47
C LEU A 137 0.87 -2.48 13.65
N LEU A 138 0.22 -3.14 12.68
CA LEU A 138 -0.02 -4.59 12.74
C LEU A 138 1.26 -5.42 12.77
N TYR A 139 2.33 -4.95 12.16
CA TYR A 139 3.55 -5.73 11.98
C TYR A 139 4.73 -5.24 12.80
N ASP A 140 4.60 -4.08 13.49
CA ASP A 140 5.65 -3.47 14.32
C ASP A 140 7.04 -3.51 13.64
N PRO A 141 7.19 -2.91 12.43
CA PRO A 141 8.44 -2.99 11.69
C PRO A 141 9.48 -2.02 12.23
N ASP A 142 10.77 -2.41 12.14
CA ASP A 142 11.90 -1.52 12.40
C ASP A 142 12.09 -0.48 11.26
N TYR A 143 11.69 -0.85 10.03
CA TYR A 143 11.85 -0.02 8.84
C TYR A 143 10.64 -0.06 7.91
N VAL A 144 10.27 1.10 7.40
CA VAL A 144 9.26 1.29 6.34
C VAL A 144 9.92 2.17 5.28
N PRO A 145 10.53 1.56 4.21
CA PRO A 145 11.24 2.29 3.17
C PRO A 145 10.33 3.07 2.22
#